data_1bea703056b12579b30506625fea070d
#
_entry.id   1bea703056b12579b30506625fea070d
#
_cell.length_a   1.000
_cell.length_b   1.000
_cell.length_c   1.000
_cell.angle_alpha   90.00
_cell.angle_beta   90.00
_cell.angle_gamma   90.00
#
_symmetry.space_group_name_H-M   'P 1'
#
loop_
_entity.id
_entity.type
_entity.pdbx_description
1 polymer ?
#
loop_
_entity_poly.entity_id
_entity_poly.type
_entity_poly.pdbx_seq_one_letter_code
_entity_poly.pdbx_strand_id
1 'polypeptide(L)'
;MKILLIRNSRARRILGILIPFVLIPAAVLFFAFGPGRKHYALASLLVTLMSLVLFSCGFERRKTGTRRMILVAVMTALSVVGRFIFGVIPGFKPITAVVVITAMYLGSEAGFLTGALSALISNFSFGQGPWTPFQMLSWGILGLLAGIMSRPLRKSRILMSLYGVFAGVGYSLIMDVWTVLWYNGEFNAGLYLAAMVTALPHTISYAISNVIFLNILARPFGEKLERIKIKYGC
;
A
#
# COMPACT_ATOMS: atom_id res chain seq x y z
N MET A 1 28.50 4.32 -2.86
CA MET A 1 28.03 4.32 -4.26
C MET A 1 26.76 5.18 -4.32
N LYS A 2 26.83 6.40 -4.83
CA LYS A 2 25.66 7.27 -5.03
C LYS A 2 24.96 6.83 -6.31
N ILE A 3 23.89 6.05 -6.19
CA ILE A 3 23.01 5.77 -7.34
C ILE A 3 22.14 7.03 -7.52
N LEU A 4 22.65 7.99 -8.29
CA LEU A 4 21.90 9.16 -8.74
C LEU A 4 21.00 8.73 -9.91
N LEU A 5 19.84 8.12 -9.62
CA LEU A 5 18.88 7.73 -10.66
C LEU A 5 18.26 8.95 -11.36
N ILE A 6 18.03 10.07 -10.66
CA ILE A 6 17.43 11.27 -11.26
C ILE A 6 18.01 12.54 -10.63
N ARG A 7 18.83 13.28 -11.39
CA ARG A 7 19.49 14.52 -10.95
C ARG A 7 18.56 15.75 -10.91
N ASN A 8 17.47 15.74 -11.68
CA ASN A 8 16.58 16.88 -11.82
C ASN A 8 15.46 16.88 -10.77
N SER A 9 15.37 17.91 -9.92
CA SER A 9 14.35 18.03 -8.86
C SER A 9 12.91 18.14 -9.40
N ARG A 10 12.73 18.75 -10.58
CA ARG A 10 11.42 18.84 -11.26
C ARG A 10 10.99 17.45 -11.75
N ALA A 11 11.87 16.69 -12.40
CA ALA A 11 11.60 15.35 -12.87
C ALA A 11 11.20 14.42 -11.71
N ARG A 12 11.86 14.49 -10.57
CA ARG A 12 11.52 13.71 -9.37
C ARG A 12 10.12 14.03 -8.84
N ARG A 13 9.72 15.30 -8.84
CA ARG A 13 8.39 15.72 -8.38
C ARG A 13 7.32 15.21 -9.34
N ILE A 14 7.56 15.29 -10.63
CA ILE A 14 6.66 14.78 -11.67
C ILE A 14 6.52 13.26 -11.54
N LEU A 15 7.63 12.53 -11.46
CA LEU A 15 7.61 11.07 -11.29
C LEU A 15 6.93 10.63 -9.99
N GLY A 16 7.13 11.37 -8.90
CA GLY A 16 6.47 11.12 -7.62
C GLY A 16 4.95 11.20 -7.66
N ILE A 17 4.38 11.91 -8.65
CA ILE A 17 2.95 11.98 -8.91
C ILE A 17 2.56 11.00 -10.03
N LEU A 18 3.31 10.99 -11.11
CA LEU A 18 3.00 10.23 -12.32
C LEU A 18 3.03 8.72 -12.06
N ILE A 19 4.02 8.24 -11.34
CA ILE A 19 4.18 6.79 -11.06
C ILE A 19 2.97 6.23 -10.31
N PRO A 20 2.60 6.71 -9.10
CA PRO A 20 1.55 6.09 -8.30
C PRO A 20 0.13 6.36 -8.82
N PHE A 21 -0.11 7.51 -9.47
CA PHE A 21 -1.46 7.89 -9.88
C PHE A 21 -1.77 7.66 -11.36
N VAL A 22 -0.75 7.46 -12.19
CA VAL A 22 -0.95 7.24 -13.64
C VAL A 22 -0.31 5.95 -14.10
N LEU A 23 1.01 5.79 -13.94
CA LEU A 23 1.73 4.66 -14.56
C LEU A 23 1.36 3.32 -13.92
N ILE A 24 1.29 3.22 -12.60
CA ILE A 24 0.92 1.98 -11.93
C ILE A 24 -0.55 1.62 -12.18
N PRO A 25 -1.54 2.53 -12.00
CA PRO A 25 -2.92 2.25 -12.38
C PRO A 25 -3.07 1.85 -13.86
N ALA A 26 -2.41 2.57 -14.77
CA ALA A 26 -2.45 2.23 -16.20
C ALA A 26 -1.86 0.85 -16.48
N ALA A 27 -0.74 0.47 -15.86
CA ALA A 27 -0.16 -0.86 -15.99
C ALA A 27 -1.10 -1.94 -15.45
N VAL A 28 -1.69 -1.73 -14.26
CA VAL A 28 -2.64 -2.67 -13.65
C VAL A 28 -3.86 -2.85 -14.55
N LEU A 29 -4.43 -1.76 -15.06
CA LEU A 29 -5.59 -1.82 -15.96
C LEU A 29 -5.23 -2.44 -17.31
N PHE A 30 -4.08 -2.11 -17.89
CA PHE A 30 -3.61 -2.72 -19.14
C PHE A 30 -3.53 -4.26 -19.04
N PHE A 31 -2.96 -4.77 -17.94
CA PHE A 31 -2.88 -6.21 -17.69
C PHE A 31 -4.23 -6.82 -17.26
N ALA A 32 -5.17 -6.02 -16.79
CA ALA A 32 -6.52 -6.49 -16.47
C ALA A 32 -7.42 -6.60 -17.69
N PHE A 33 -7.38 -5.61 -18.59
CA PHE A 33 -8.26 -5.49 -19.76
C PHE A 33 -7.61 -5.98 -21.07
N GLY A 34 -6.30 -5.84 -21.20
CA GLY A 34 -5.58 -6.04 -22.45
C GLY A 34 -5.24 -7.51 -22.73
N PRO A 35 -4.49 -7.74 -23.83
CA PRO A 35 -3.99 -9.08 -24.19
C PRO A 35 -3.08 -9.69 -23.10
N GLY A 36 -2.70 -8.87 -22.11
CA GLY A 36 -1.89 -9.26 -20.96
C GLY A 36 -2.61 -9.99 -19.83
N ARG A 37 -3.91 -10.27 -19.91
CA ARG A 37 -4.72 -10.90 -18.83
C ARG A 37 -4.10 -12.14 -18.18
N LYS A 38 -3.34 -12.92 -18.95
CA LYS A 38 -2.64 -14.13 -18.47
C LYS A 38 -1.30 -13.82 -17.78
N HIS A 39 -0.82 -12.58 -17.85
CA HIS A 39 0.53 -12.19 -17.39
C HIS A 39 0.52 -11.38 -16.09
N TYR A 40 -0.32 -11.77 -15.13
CA TYR A 40 -0.37 -11.10 -13.81
C TYR A 40 0.98 -11.08 -13.07
N ALA A 41 1.83 -12.08 -13.29
CA ALA A 41 3.17 -12.10 -12.73
C ALA A 41 4.03 -10.95 -13.27
N LEU A 42 3.94 -10.68 -14.60
CA LEU A 42 4.62 -9.55 -15.23
C LEU A 42 4.06 -8.21 -14.73
N ALA A 43 2.74 -8.10 -14.57
CA ALA A 43 2.10 -6.94 -13.96
C ALA A 43 2.62 -6.69 -12.54
N SER A 44 2.68 -7.73 -11.70
CA SER A 44 3.21 -7.64 -10.33
C SER A 44 4.68 -7.23 -10.31
N LEU A 45 5.49 -7.75 -11.22
CA LEU A 45 6.90 -7.37 -11.38
C LEU A 45 7.03 -5.89 -11.76
N LEU A 46 6.27 -5.41 -12.74
CA LEU A 46 6.27 -4.01 -13.16
C LEU A 46 5.83 -3.08 -12.03
N VAL A 47 4.76 -3.41 -11.31
CA VAL A 47 4.32 -2.64 -10.16
C VAL A 47 5.40 -2.60 -9.08
N THR A 48 6.10 -3.71 -8.85
CA THR A 48 7.23 -3.77 -7.90
C THR A 48 8.37 -2.85 -8.33
N LEU A 49 8.81 -2.93 -9.59
CA LEU A 49 9.87 -2.08 -10.12
C LEU A 49 9.50 -0.59 -10.06
N MET A 50 8.27 -0.24 -10.47
CA MET A 50 7.78 1.14 -10.36
C MET A 50 7.71 1.63 -8.92
N SER A 51 7.33 0.77 -7.97
CA SER A 51 7.30 1.08 -6.54
C SER A 51 8.70 1.33 -5.98
N LEU A 52 9.69 0.55 -6.42
CA LEU A 52 11.10 0.75 -6.06
C LEU A 52 11.66 2.06 -6.66
N VAL A 53 11.30 2.39 -7.91
CA VAL A 53 11.68 3.67 -8.52
C VAL A 53 11.04 4.84 -7.76
N LEU A 54 9.75 4.76 -7.43
CA LEU A 54 9.05 5.77 -6.64
C LEU A 54 9.73 5.99 -5.28
N PHE A 55 10.04 4.91 -4.58
CA PHE A 55 10.75 4.96 -3.31
C PHE A 55 12.14 5.58 -3.45
N SER A 56 12.88 5.22 -4.51
CA SER A 56 14.20 5.78 -4.78
C SER A 56 14.16 7.28 -5.06
N CYS A 57 13.11 7.79 -5.71
CA CYS A 57 12.90 9.23 -5.91
C CYS A 57 12.73 9.99 -4.57
N GLY A 58 12.06 9.38 -3.59
CA GLY A 58 11.93 9.95 -2.23
C GLY A 58 13.20 9.83 -1.39
N PHE A 59 14.04 8.84 -1.71
CA PHE A 59 15.26 8.51 -1.01
C PHE A 59 16.37 9.57 -1.18
N GLU A 60 16.52 10.12 -2.36
CA GLU A 60 17.56 11.12 -2.66
C GLU A 60 17.35 12.46 -1.93
N ARG A 61 16.15 12.70 -1.41
CA ARG A 61 15.88 13.90 -0.60
C ARG A 61 16.47 13.82 0.82
N ARG A 62 16.89 12.64 1.28
CA ARG A 62 17.35 12.43 2.64
C ARG A 62 18.69 11.69 2.65
N LYS A 63 19.66 12.16 3.43
CA LYS A 63 21.02 11.59 3.54
C LYS A 63 21.08 10.15 4.16
N THR A 64 19.96 9.48 4.36
CA THR A 64 19.80 8.34 5.27
C THR A 64 19.40 7.02 4.60
N GLY A 65 19.90 6.83 3.42
CA GLY A 65 19.57 5.79 2.46
C GLY A 65 19.34 4.39 3.00
N THR A 66 20.38 3.69 3.34
CA THR A 66 20.34 2.24 3.68
C THR A 66 19.49 1.95 4.92
N ARG A 67 19.56 2.80 5.95
CA ARG A 67 18.79 2.62 7.19
C ARG A 67 17.28 2.70 6.96
N ARG A 68 16.85 3.64 6.12
CA ARG A 68 15.44 3.78 5.76
C ARG A 68 14.95 2.55 4.98
N MET A 69 15.78 1.98 4.10
CA MET A 69 15.46 0.73 3.41
C MET A 69 15.27 -0.43 4.39
N ILE A 70 16.16 -0.57 5.36
CA ILE A 70 16.06 -1.60 6.41
C ILE A 70 14.75 -1.43 7.19
N LEU A 71 14.39 -0.20 7.58
CA LEU A 71 13.13 0.06 8.29
C LEU A 71 11.90 -0.30 7.45
N VAL A 72 11.90 0.03 6.16
CA VAL A 72 10.81 -0.36 5.25
C VAL A 72 10.74 -1.89 5.11
N ALA A 73 11.87 -2.57 4.99
CA ALA A 73 11.90 -4.03 4.93
C ALA A 73 11.36 -4.68 6.21
N VAL A 74 11.75 -4.17 7.38
CA VAL A 74 11.23 -4.64 8.68
C VAL A 74 9.73 -4.39 8.80
N MET A 75 9.25 -3.21 8.44
CA MET A 75 7.82 -2.89 8.48
C MET A 75 7.01 -3.76 7.47
N THR A 76 7.57 -4.03 6.30
CA THR A 76 6.97 -4.96 5.34
C THR A 76 6.88 -6.38 5.92
N ALA A 77 7.96 -6.87 6.53
CA ALA A 77 7.96 -8.18 7.18
C ALA A 77 6.92 -8.27 8.30
N LEU A 78 6.82 -7.25 9.16
CA LEU A 78 5.80 -7.18 10.22
C LEU A 78 4.37 -7.15 9.64
N SER A 79 4.16 -6.45 8.54
CA SER A 79 2.88 -6.42 7.83
C SER A 79 2.50 -7.82 7.31
N VAL A 80 3.45 -8.52 6.70
CA VAL A 80 3.27 -9.87 6.16
C VAL A 80 3.00 -10.86 7.31
N VAL A 81 3.82 -10.87 8.35
CA VAL A 81 3.62 -11.73 9.53
C VAL A 81 2.27 -11.47 10.18
N GLY A 82 1.88 -10.20 10.35
CA GLY A 82 0.56 -9.86 10.85
C GLY A 82 -0.57 -10.41 9.99
N ARG A 83 -0.43 -10.37 8.66
CA ARG A 83 -1.41 -10.99 7.75
C ARG A 83 -1.50 -12.50 7.94
N PHE A 84 -0.38 -13.18 8.24
CA PHE A 84 -0.38 -14.61 8.53
C PHE A 84 -1.09 -14.94 9.85
N ILE A 85 -0.72 -14.25 10.92
CA ILE A 85 -1.29 -14.49 12.26
C ILE A 85 -2.81 -14.34 12.25
N PHE A 86 -3.32 -13.32 11.59
CA PHE A 86 -4.76 -13.01 11.52
C PHE A 86 -5.45 -13.55 10.25
N GLY A 87 -4.76 -14.36 9.45
CA GLY A 87 -5.27 -14.86 8.16
C GLY A 87 -6.53 -15.73 8.27
N VAL A 88 -6.77 -16.35 9.43
CA VAL A 88 -7.96 -17.17 9.70
C VAL A 88 -9.24 -16.32 9.85
N ILE A 89 -9.13 -15.02 10.13
CA ILE A 89 -10.29 -14.15 10.33
C ILE A 89 -10.50 -13.32 9.06
N PRO A 90 -11.58 -13.55 8.29
CA PRO A 90 -11.85 -12.79 7.07
C PRO A 90 -11.94 -11.29 7.35
N GLY A 91 -11.21 -10.49 6.58
CA GLY A 91 -11.20 -9.03 6.73
C GLY A 91 -10.44 -8.50 7.96
N PHE A 92 -10.09 -9.31 8.94
CA PHE A 92 -9.44 -8.85 10.17
C PHE A 92 -7.93 -9.08 10.15
N LYS A 93 -7.14 -8.06 9.78
CA LYS A 93 -5.68 -8.17 9.63
C LYS A 93 -4.99 -6.79 9.73
N PRO A 94 -3.78 -6.72 10.32
CA PRO A 94 -3.08 -5.45 10.60
C PRO A 94 -2.37 -4.84 9.40
N ILE A 95 -2.41 -5.46 8.22
CA ILE A 95 -1.59 -5.06 7.06
C ILE A 95 -1.74 -3.55 6.72
N THR A 96 -2.96 -3.05 6.60
CA THR A 96 -3.20 -1.62 6.30
C THR A 96 -2.70 -0.73 7.42
N ALA A 97 -2.90 -1.12 8.69
CA ALA A 97 -2.42 -0.33 9.82
C ALA A 97 -0.90 -0.20 9.81
N VAL A 98 -0.16 -1.28 9.54
CA VAL A 98 1.31 -1.24 9.44
C VAL A 98 1.76 -0.40 8.26
N VAL A 99 1.09 -0.48 7.11
CA VAL A 99 1.36 0.35 5.92
C VAL A 99 1.15 1.84 6.24
N VAL A 100 0.03 2.19 6.88
CA VAL A 100 -0.30 3.57 7.28
C VAL A 100 0.71 4.11 8.29
N ILE A 101 1.07 3.32 9.32
CA ILE A 101 2.09 3.70 10.30
C ILE A 101 3.44 3.92 9.62
N THR A 102 3.85 3.02 8.72
CA THR A 102 5.08 3.21 7.94
C THR A 102 5.06 4.52 7.18
N ALA A 103 3.96 4.82 6.51
CA ALA A 103 3.79 6.06 5.76
C ALA A 103 3.84 7.31 6.64
N MET A 104 3.16 7.28 7.79
CA MET A 104 3.14 8.41 8.73
C MET A 104 4.54 8.77 9.26
N TYR A 105 5.42 7.79 9.45
CA TYR A 105 6.72 8.01 10.06
C TYR A 105 7.90 7.99 9.07
N LEU A 106 7.83 7.21 7.99
CA LEU A 106 8.90 7.08 7.02
C LEU A 106 8.61 7.82 5.68
N GLY A 107 7.39 8.32 5.50
CA GLY A 107 6.97 9.09 4.32
C GLY A 107 6.12 8.30 3.34
N SER A 108 5.50 9.03 2.42
CA SER A 108 4.49 8.51 1.47
C SER A 108 5.04 7.42 0.56
N GLU A 109 6.24 7.60 0.03
CA GLU A 109 6.89 6.63 -0.86
C GLU A 109 7.22 5.32 -0.12
N ALA A 110 7.63 5.44 1.16
CA ALA A 110 7.87 4.27 2.01
C ALA A 110 6.58 3.50 2.30
N GLY A 111 5.48 4.22 2.56
CA GLY A 111 4.15 3.63 2.72
C GLY A 111 3.69 2.89 1.47
N PHE A 112 3.84 3.52 0.29
CA PHE A 112 3.50 2.88 -0.98
C PHE A 112 4.28 1.58 -1.18
N LEU A 113 5.60 1.64 -1.02
CA LEU A 113 6.45 0.46 -1.19
C LEU A 113 6.12 -0.66 -0.19
N THR A 114 5.91 -0.30 1.10
CA THR A 114 5.50 -1.28 2.12
C THR A 114 4.19 -1.95 1.75
N GLY A 115 3.19 -1.20 1.27
CA GLY A 115 1.89 -1.74 0.84
C GLY A 115 2.02 -2.70 -0.34
N ALA A 116 2.73 -2.28 -1.39
CA ALA A 116 2.95 -3.08 -2.58
C ALA A 116 3.74 -4.36 -2.28
N LEU A 117 4.84 -4.27 -1.54
CA LEU A 117 5.64 -5.43 -1.17
C LEU A 117 4.90 -6.37 -0.21
N SER A 118 4.09 -5.83 0.72
CA SER A 118 3.29 -6.66 1.62
C SER A 118 2.29 -7.52 0.86
N ALA A 119 1.64 -6.97 -0.18
CA ALA A 119 0.76 -7.74 -1.07
C ALA A 119 1.54 -8.84 -1.79
N LEU A 120 2.61 -8.45 -2.49
CA LEU A 120 3.41 -9.36 -3.30
C LEU A 120 3.96 -10.53 -2.46
N ILE A 121 4.65 -10.21 -1.35
CA ILE A 121 5.33 -11.22 -0.53
C ILE A 121 4.34 -12.15 0.15
N SER A 122 3.26 -11.61 0.76
CA SER A 122 2.29 -12.45 1.44
C SER A 122 1.51 -13.36 0.47
N ASN A 123 1.30 -12.93 -0.77
CA ASN A 123 0.61 -13.73 -1.77
C ASN A 123 1.43 -14.95 -2.25
N PHE A 124 2.73 -15.05 -1.98
CA PHE A 124 3.46 -16.31 -2.20
C PHE A 124 2.87 -17.46 -1.37
N SER A 125 2.28 -17.15 -0.23
CA SER A 125 1.66 -18.15 0.65
C SER A 125 0.13 -18.16 0.57
N PHE A 126 -0.52 -16.99 0.38
CA PHE A 126 -1.98 -16.92 0.23
C PHE A 126 -2.46 -17.17 -1.21
N GLY A 127 -1.56 -17.39 -2.14
CA GLY A 127 -1.81 -17.57 -3.55
C GLY A 127 -1.54 -16.30 -4.37
N GLN A 128 -0.70 -16.44 -5.40
CA GLN A 128 -0.48 -15.41 -6.42
C GLN A 128 -1.56 -15.52 -7.48
N GLY A 129 -2.04 -14.40 -7.95
CA GLY A 129 -3.05 -14.35 -8.98
C GLY A 129 -3.22 -12.96 -9.59
N PRO A 130 -4.17 -12.82 -10.53
CA PRO A 130 -4.44 -11.54 -11.20
C PRO A 130 -4.92 -10.45 -10.24
N TRP A 131 -5.38 -10.79 -9.05
CA TRP A 131 -5.69 -9.85 -7.96
C TRP A 131 -4.45 -9.19 -7.34
N THR A 132 -3.26 -9.82 -7.45
CA THR A 132 -2.04 -9.33 -6.79
C THR A 132 -1.67 -7.90 -7.21
N PRO A 133 -1.63 -7.51 -8.49
CA PRO A 133 -1.36 -6.13 -8.89
C PRO A 133 -2.36 -5.12 -8.32
N PHE A 134 -3.65 -5.50 -8.21
CA PHE A 134 -4.68 -4.65 -7.61
C PHE A 134 -4.48 -4.48 -6.10
N GLN A 135 -4.10 -5.54 -5.40
CA GLN A 135 -3.74 -5.45 -3.98
C GLN A 135 -2.52 -4.57 -3.75
N MET A 136 -1.48 -4.71 -4.59
CA MET A 136 -0.28 -3.87 -4.54
C MET A 136 -0.62 -2.40 -4.73
N LEU A 137 -1.47 -2.09 -5.73
CA LEU A 137 -1.96 -0.76 -6.00
C LEU A 137 -2.79 -0.22 -4.82
N SER A 138 -3.76 -0.99 -4.32
CA SER A 138 -4.67 -0.58 -3.24
C SER A 138 -3.91 -0.23 -1.97
N TRP A 139 -3.10 -1.14 -1.44
CA TRP A 139 -2.31 -0.86 -0.24
C TRP A 139 -1.22 0.18 -0.47
N GLY A 140 -0.66 0.23 -1.68
CA GLY A 140 0.31 1.25 -2.08
C GLY A 140 -0.28 2.65 -2.03
N ILE A 141 -1.43 2.88 -2.69
CA ILE A 141 -2.10 4.18 -2.72
C ILE A 141 -2.55 4.59 -1.31
N LEU A 142 -3.14 3.67 -0.53
CA LEU A 142 -3.54 3.96 0.84
C LEU A 142 -2.33 4.35 1.71
N GLY A 143 -1.19 3.68 1.54
CA GLY A 143 0.06 4.08 2.18
C GLY A 143 0.54 5.46 1.71
N LEU A 144 0.52 5.73 0.41
CA LEU A 144 0.93 7.03 -0.14
C LEU A 144 0.09 8.18 0.45
N LEU A 145 -1.24 8.04 0.43
CA LEU A 145 -2.18 9.04 0.96
C LEU A 145 -1.98 9.26 2.46
N ALA A 146 -1.78 8.19 3.25
CA ALA A 146 -1.46 8.29 4.67
C ALA A 146 -0.18 9.09 4.91
N GLY A 147 0.83 8.91 4.07
CA GLY A 147 2.08 9.67 4.16
C GLY A 147 1.92 11.15 3.82
N ILE A 148 1.09 11.49 2.84
CA ILE A 148 0.71 12.88 2.51
C ILE A 148 -0.01 13.51 3.71
N MET A 149 -0.91 12.76 4.35
CA MET A 149 -1.68 13.19 5.52
C MET A 149 -0.96 12.91 6.86
N SER A 150 0.34 12.62 6.86
CA SER A 150 1.06 12.17 8.05
C SER A 150 0.94 13.12 9.25
N ARG A 151 1.03 14.44 9.02
CA ARG A 151 0.94 15.45 10.09
C ARG A 151 -0.40 15.42 10.83
N PRO A 152 -1.57 15.54 10.17
CA PRO A 152 -2.85 15.49 10.85
C PRO A 152 -3.15 14.11 11.45
N LEU A 153 -2.81 13.01 10.78
CA LEU A 153 -3.02 11.66 11.28
C LEU A 153 -2.26 11.38 12.59
N ARG A 154 -1.03 11.91 12.73
CA ARG A 154 -0.22 11.78 13.95
C ARG A 154 -0.73 12.64 15.10
N LYS A 155 -1.43 13.74 14.82
CA LYS A 155 -1.95 14.67 15.85
C LYS A 155 -3.30 14.25 16.41
N SER A 156 -4.14 13.57 15.63
CA SER A 156 -5.52 13.24 16.00
C SER A 156 -5.81 11.75 15.85
N ARG A 157 -6.12 11.08 16.97
CA ARG A 157 -6.58 9.68 16.97
C ARG A 157 -7.90 9.51 16.23
N ILE A 158 -8.79 10.50 16.31
CA ILE A 158 -10.07 10.47 15.61
C ILE A 158 -9.82 10.47 14.10
N LEU A 159 -8.99 11.38 13.60
CA LEU A 159 -8.67 11.45 12.18
C LEU A 159 -7.95 10.19 11.69
N MET A 160 -7.06 9.63 12.50
CA MET A 160 -6.40 8.37 12.21
C MET A 160 -7.40 7.21 12.13
N SER A 161 -8.39 7.15 13.02
CA SER A 161 -9.46 6.14 13.00
C SER A 161 -10.37 6.30 11.79
N LEU A 162 -10.76 7.54 11.46
CA LEU A 162 -11.51 7.85 10.24
C LEU A 162 -10.74 7.44 8.97
N TYR A 163 -9.43 7.69 8.97
CA TYR A 163 -8.57 7.20 7.89
C TYR A 163 -8.54 5.66 7.83
N GLY A 164 -8.56 4.97 8.94
CA GLY A 164 -8.66 3.51 9.01
C GLY A 164 -9.93 2.97 8.35
N VAL A 165 -11.08 3.63 8.61
CA VAL A 165 -12.35 3.32 7.94
C VAL A 165 -12.24 3.60 6.44
N PHE A 166 -11.79 4.81 6.06
CA PHE A 166 -11.57 5.18 4.67
C PHE A 166 -10.67 4.18 3.93
N ALA A 167 -9.59 3.74 4.57
CA ALA A 167 -8.68 2.78 3.98
C ALA A 167 -9.31 1.38 3.80
N GLY A 168 -10.17 0.95 4.73
CA GLY A 168 -10.91 -0.31 4.60
C GLY A 168 -11.89 -0.27 3.43
N VAL A 169 -12.70 0.79 3.35
CA VAL A 169 -13.65 0.99 2.25
C VAL A 169 -12.91 1.16 0.92
N GLY A 170 -11.91 2.03 0.86
CA GLY A 170 -11.12 2.29 -0.35
C GLY A 170 -10.44 1.04 -0.90
N TYR A 171 -9.90 0.19 -0.03
CA TYR A 171 -9.35 -1.10 -0.44
C TYR A 171 -10.41 -1.97 -1.10
N SER A 172 -11.57 -2.14 -0.47
CA SER A 172 -12.67 -2.95 -1.01
C SER A 172 -13.15 -2.43 -2.36
N LEU A 173 -13.37 -1.12 -2.49
CA LEU A 173 -13.82 -0.52 -3.75
C LEU A 173 -12.84 -0.80 -4.91
N ILE A 174 -11.53 -0.71 -4.67
CA ILE A 174 -10.53 -1.03 -5.70
C ILE A 174 -10.53 -2.52 -6.02
N MET A 175 -10.68 -3.39 -5.02
CA MET A 175 -10.72 -4.83 -5.22
C MET A 175 -12.01 -5.28 -5.91
N ASP A 176 -13.14 -4.60 -5.69
CA ASP A 176 -14.39 -4.87 -6.38
C ASP A 176 -14.30 -4.54 -7.87
N VAL A 177 -13.53 -3.52 -8.28
CA VAL A 177 -13.20 -3.29 -9.69
C VAL A 177 -12.52 -4.53 -10.29
N TRP A 178 -11.48 -5.07 -9.61
CA TRP A 178 -10.83 -6.29 -10.07
C TRP A 178 -11.82 -7.45 -10.18
N THR A 179 -12.70 -7.64 -9.20
CA THR A 179 -13.69 -8.71 -9.17
C THR A 179 -14.57 -8.67 -10.42
N VAL A 180 -15.11 -7.48 -10.76
CA VAL A 180 -15.97 -7.31 -11.95
C VAL A 180 -15.19 -7.60 -13.23
N LEU A 181 -13.97 -7.08 -13.34
CA LEU A 181 -13.12 -7.27 -14.52
C LEU A 181 -12.75 -8.74 -14.72
N TRP A 182 -12.55 -9.47 -13.63
CA TRP A 182 -12.23 -10.90 -13.69
C TRP A 182 -13.39 -11.75 -14.16
N TYR A 183 -14.60 -11.52 -13.59
CA TYR A 183 -15.78 -12.34 -13.90
C TYR A 183 -16.43 -11.96 -15.23
N ASN A 184 -16.53 -10.69 -15.54
CA ASN A 184 -17.26 -10.20 -16.72
C ASN A 184 -16.36 -9.93 -17.94
N GLY A 185 -15.08 -9.72 -17.74
CA GLY A 185 -14.14 -9.38 -18.80
C GLY A 185 -14.07 -7.90 -19.14
N GLU A 186 -15.09 -7.14 -18.81
CA GLU A 186 -15.20 -5.69 -18.96
C GLU A 186 -15.88 -5.07 -17.74
N PHE A 187 -15.76 -3.76 -17.57
CA PHE A 187 -16.39 -3.06 -16.45
C PHE A 187 -17.91 -2.94 -16.68
N ASN A 188 -18.69 -3.40 -15.71
CA ASN A 188 -20.14 -3.27 -15.68
C ASN A 188 -20.57 -2.65 -14.35
N ALA A 189 -21.26 -1.50 -14.40
CA ALA A 189 -21.67 -0.76 -13.19
C ALA A 189 -22.66 -1.56 -12.32
N GLY A 190 -23.58 -2.32 -12.91
CA GLY A 190 -24.53 -3.15 -12.17
C GLY A 190 -23.83 -4.27 -11.40
N LEU A 191 -22.88 -4.96 -12.04
CA LEU A 191 -22.05 -5.97 -11.40
C LEU A 191 -21.13 -5.37 -10.33
N TYR A 192 -20.65 -4.16 -10.53
CA TYR A 192 -19.83 -3.45 -9.55
C TYR A 192 -20.64 -3.14 -8.28
N LEU A 193 -21.85 -2.63 -8.42
CA LEU A 193 -22.76 -2.43 -7.28
C LEU A 193 -23.09 -3.74 -6.55
N ALA A 194 -23.35 -4.81 -7.30
CA ALA A 194 -23.57 -6.13 -6.71
C ALA A 194 -22.33 -6.64 -5.96
N ALA A 195 -21.13 -6.45 -6.51
CA ALA A 195 -19.87 -6.79 -5.84
C ALA A 195 -19.69 -6.01 -4.54
N MET A 196 -19.95 -4.69 -4.55
CA MET A 196 -19.91 -3.86 -3.33
C MET A 196 -20.86 -4.35 -2.24
N VAL A 197 -22.10 -4.69 -2.60
CA VAL A 197 -23.10 -5.20 -1.64
C VAL A 197 -22.66 -6.54 -1.06
N THR A 198 -22.18 -7.46 -1.88
CA THR A 198 -21.70 -8.77 -1.41
C THR A 198 -20.42 -8.68 -0.59
N ALA A 199 -19.57 -7.68 -0.85
CA ALA A 199 -18.35 -7.43 -0.10
C ALA A 199 -18.57 -6.68 1.23
N LEU A 200 -19.77 -6.14 1.49
CA LEU A 200 -20.06 -5.33 2.69
C LEU A 200 -19.61 -5.97 4.02
N PRO A 201 -19.89 -7.24 4.32
CA PRO A 201 -19.45 -7.86 5.58
C PRO A 201 -17.92 -7.84 5.72
N HIS A 202 -17.20 -8.14 4.64
CA HIS A 202 -15.75 -8.11 4.61
C HIS A 202 -15.23 -6.67 4.75
N THR A 203 -15.84 -5.71 4.06
CA THR A 203 -15.48 -4.29 4.11
C THR A 203 -15.63 -3.72 5.52
N ILE A 204 -16.74 -4.05 6.21
CA ILE A 204 -16.99 -3.62 7.59
C ILE A 204 -15.96 -4.24 8.52
N SER A 205 -15.73 -5.56 8.44
CA SER A 205 -14.71 -6.24 9.23
C SER A 205 -13.33 -5.63 9.01
N TYR A 206 -13.00 -5.30 7.77
CA TYR A 206 -11.71 -4.71 7.42
C TYR A 206 -11.55 -3.27 7.92
N ALA A 207 -12.60 -2.46 7.85
CA ALA A 207 -12.62 -1.11 8.41
C ALA A 207 -12.43 -1.13 9.94
N ILE A 208 -13.17 -2.00 10.64
CA ILE A 208 -13.04 -2.21 12.09
C ILE A 208 -11.62 -2.66 12.44
N SER A 209 -11.09 -3.64 11.72
CA SER A 209 -9.73 -4.13 11.88
C SER A 209 -8.69 -3.00 11.77
N ASN A 210 -8.81 -2.16 10.75
CA ASN A 210 -7.90 -1.04 10.54
C ASN A 210 -7.96 -0.04 11.72
N VAL A 211 -9.15 0.29 12.21
CA VAL A 211 -9.32 1.19 13.36
C VAL A 211 -8.67 0.60 14.61
N ILE A 212 -8.94 -0.67 14.90
CA ILE A 212 -8.40 -1.37 16.07
C ILE A 212 -6.86 -1.39 16.00
N PHE A 213 -6.29 -1.89 14.92
CA PHE A 213 -4.84 -2.02 14.79
C PHE A 213 -4.12 -0.68 14.71
N LEU A 214 -4.70 0.34 14.09
CA LEU A 214 -4.13 1.69 14.12
C LEU A 214 -4.06 2.24 15.54
N ASN A 215 -5.14 2.12 16.31
CA ASN A 215 -5.16 2.64 17.70
C ASN A 215 -4.22 1.88 18.63
N ILE A 216 -4.05 0.57 18.44
CA ILE A 216 -3.15 -0.25 19.26
C ILE A 216 -1.69 -0.05 18.85
N LEU A 217 -1.38 -0.06 17.54
CA LEU A 217 -0.03 -0.15 17.03
C LEU A 217 0.63 1.21 16.74
N ALA A 218 -0.15 2.27 16.44
CA ALA A 218 0.43 3.53 15.99
C ALA A 218 1.35 4.17 17.03
N ARG A 219 1.01 4.12 18.32
CA ARG A 219 1.85 4.68 19.37
C ARG A 219 3.13 3.87 19.61
N PRO A 220 3.09 2.55 19.90
CA PRO A 220 4.31 1.80 20.17
C PRO A 220 5.26 1.72 18.98
N PHE A 221 4.73 1.56 17.75
CA PHE A 221 5.56 1.56 16.55
C PHE A 221 6.09 2.96 16.24
N GLY A 222 5.25 3.98 16.38
CA GLY A 222 5.62 5.36 16.13
C GLY A 222 6.76 5.83 17.03
N GLU A 223 6.67 5.59 18.34
CA GLU A 223 7.73 5.92 19.32
C GLU A 223 9.05 5.21 18.97
N LYS A 224 9.00 3.93 18.61
CA LYS A 224 10.19 3.18 18.19
C LYS A 224 10.79 3.74 16.89
N LEU A 225 9.98 4.01 15.89
CA LEU A 225 10.44 4.58 14.63
C LEU A 225 11.05 5.97 14.81
N GLU A 226 10.46 6.82 15.66
CA GLU A 226 11.02 8.14 15.97
C GLU A 226 12.34 8.04 16.71
N ARG A 227 12.46 7.17 17.72
CA ARG A 227 13.73 6.93 18.44
C ARG A 227 14.83 6.47 17.47
N ILE A 228 14.51 5.55 16.56
CA ILE A 228 15.47 5.09 15.54
C ILE A 228 15.87 6.25 14.63
N LYS A 229 14.90 7.08 14.18
CA LYS A 229 15.19 8.27 13.36
C LYS A 229 16.11 9.26 14.05
N ILE A 230 15.87 9.56 15.33
CA ILE A 230 16.71 10.47 16.13
C ILE A 230 18.10 9.86 16.33
N LYS A 231 18.18 8.60 16.78
CA LYS A 231 19.46 7.94 17.09
C LYS A 231 20.36 7.76 15.88
N TYR A 232 19.77 7.53 14.70
CA TYR A 232 20.53 7.17 13.50
C TYR A 232 20.44 8.22 12.38
N GLY A 233 19.75 9.34 12.60
CA GLY A 233 19.63 10.43 11.64
C GLY A 233 18.85 10.07 10.37
N CYS A 234 17.79 9.22 10.48
CA CYS A 234 17.01 8.74 9.33
C CYS A 234 15.84 9.66 8.96
#